data_688cd2f39d2854f3a12dcd076bf7e8d7
#
_entry.id   688cd2f39d2854f3a12dcd076bf7e8d7
#
_cell.length_a   1.000
_cell.length_b   1.000
_cell.length_c   1.000
_cell.angle_alpha   90.00
_cell.angle_beta   90.00
_cell.angle_gamma   90.00
#
_symmetry.space_group_name_H-M   'P 1'
#
loop_
_entity.id
_entity.type
_entity.pdbx_description
1 polymer ?
#
loop_
_entity_poly.entity_id
_entity_poly.type
_entity_poly.pdbx_seq_one_letter_code
_entity_poly.pdbx_strand_id
1 'polypeptide(L)'
;MLFEENPIDEHFAEYDRRTGEIRLSGRHFNKPVLLHKDSAGLSKWLSLSELTPDNLLSGVKADDYPEILIIGTGAVQKFIHPKIMADFSQIGIGVECMNTESACRTLTFLHSEGRKAWAWLQP
;
A
#
# COMPACT_ATOMS: atom_id res chain seq x y z
N MET A 1 -13.22 -6.75 15.71
CA MET A 1 -13.10 -6.94 15.04
C MET A 1 -13.16 -6.72 14.31
N LEU A 2 -13.38 -6.50 14.22
CA LEU A 2 -13.56 -6.35 13.45
C LEU A 2 -13.66 -6.66 12.29
N PHE A 3 -13.26 -6.89 11.95
CA PHE A 3 -13.16 -7.03 10.65
C PHE A 3 -13.94 -8.11 10.13
N GLU A 4 -13.82 -9.21 10.66
CA GLU A 4 -14.52 -10.35 10.27
C GLU A 4 -15.96 -10.11 10.39
N GLU A 5 -16.34 -9.22 11.22
CA GLU A 5 -17.72 -8.87 11.33
C GLU A 5 -18.08 -7.81 10.39
N ASN A 6 -17.09 -7.20 9.76
CA ASN A 6 -17.32 -6.12 8.85
C ASN A 6 -17.20 -6.64 7.45
N PRO A 7 -18.26 -6.60 6.67
CA PRO A 7 -18.14 -6.98 5.28
C PRO A 7 -17.14 -6.07 4.62
N ILE A 8 -16.53 -6.55 3.54
CA ILE A 8 -15.59 -5.76 2.80
C ILE A 8 -16.30 -4.55 2.25
N ASP A 9 -15.78 -3.38 2.58
CA ASP A 9 -16.35 -2.13 2.15
C ASP A 9 -15.72 -1.74 0.83
N GLU A 10 -16.52 -1.48 -0.18
CA GLU A 10 -16.04 -1.04 -1.47
C GLU A 10 -15.36 0.32 -1.36
N HIS A 11 -15.52 1.00 -0.23
CA HIS A 11 -14.87 2.28 0.03
C HIS A 11 -13.70 2.15 0.99
N PHE A 12 -13.15 0.94 1.09
CA PHE A 12 -12.02 0.69 1.98
C PHE A 12 -10.85 1.65 1.72
N ALA A 13 -10.54 1.89 0.45
CA ALA A 13 -9.48 2.80 0.08
C ALA A 13 -9.96 3.68 -1.08
N GLU A 14 -9.84 4.99 -0.91
CA GLU A 14 -10.29 5.94 -1.92
C GLU A 14 -9.30 7.09 -2.05
N TYR A 15 -9.23 7.66 -3.24
CA TYR A 15 -8.36 8.79 -3.53
C TYR A 15 -9.21 9.92 -4.11
N ASP A 16 -9.12 11.10 -3.49
CA ASP A 16 -9.81 12.28 -4.01
C ASP A 16 -8.88 13.02 -4.95
N ARG A 17 -9.18 12.95 -6.24
CA ARG A 17 -8.32 13.56 -7.28
C ARG A 17 -8.25 15.07 -7.17
N ARG A 18 -9.26 15.71 -6.58
CA ARG A 18 -9.28 17.18 -6.47
C ARG A 18 -8.35 17.66 -5.38
N THR A 19 -8.29 16.94 -4.27
CA THR A 19 -7.52 17.36 -3.12
C THR A 19 -6.23 16.58 -2.94
N GLY A 20 -6.12 15.40 -3.57
CA GLY A 20 -5.00 14.49 -3.34
C GLY A 20 -5.13 13.74 -2.05
N GLU A 21 -6.26 13.86 -1.37
CA GLU A 21 -6.42 13.20 -0.09
C GLU A 21 -6.67 11.71 -0.27
N ILE A 22 -6.06 10.92 0.61
CA ILE A 22 -6.24 9.47 0.65
C ILE A 22 -7.14 9.14 1.82
N ARG A 23 -8.12 8.28 1.60
CA ARG A 23 -8.98 7.81 2.68
C ARG A 23 -8.84 6.30 2.80
N LEU A 24 -8.52 5.84 4.02
CA LEU A 24 -8.42 4.42 4.32
C LEU A 24 -9.35 4.11 5.49
N SER A 25 -10.36 3.29 5.24
CA SER A 25 -11.35 2.89 6.25
C SER A 25 -11.91 4.10 7.00
N GLY A 26 -12.21 5.16 6.28
CA GLY A 26 -12.79 6.38 6.86
C GLY A 26 -11.80 7.36 7.43
N ARG A 27 -10.52 7.01 7.51
CA ARG A 27 -9.47 7.92 7.98
C ARG A 27 -8.88 8.67 6.80
N HIS A 28 -8.63 9.96 6.98
CA HIS A 28 -8.18 10.85 5.91
C HIS A 28 -6.71 11.20 6.06
N PHE A 29 -5.97 11.17 4.95
CA PHE A 29 -4.53 11.44 4.96
C PHE A 29 -4.17 12.36 3.80
N ASN A 30 -3.28 13.34 4.08
CA ASN A 30 -2.76 14.21 3.04
C ASN A 30 -1.23 14.11 2.93
N LYS A 31 -0.67 13.05 3.47
CA LYS A 31 0.76 12.72 3.39
C LYS A 31 0.88 11.23 3.09
N PRO A 32 2.05 10.76 2.68
CA PRO A 32 2.20 9.33 2.37
C PRO A 32 1.80 8.44 3.54
N VAL A 33 1.10 7.38 3.21
CA VAL A 33 0.62 6.41 4.19
C VAL A 33 1.17 5.04 3.87
N LEU A 34 1.32 4.22 4.90
CA LEU A 34 1.71 2.83 4.77
C LEU A 34 0.65 1.98 5.43
N LEU A 35 0.13 1.03 4.67
CA LEU A 35 -0.77 0.01 5.18
C LEU A 35 0.01 -1.29 5.21
N HIS A 36 0.16 -1.89 6.40
CA HIS A 36 0.84 -3.15 6.53
C HIS A 36 0.13 -3.99 7.57
N LYS A 37 -0.01 -5.27 7.29
CA LYS A 37 -0.71 -6.21 8.14
C LYS A 37 -2.10 -5.65 8.46
N ASP A 38 -2.38 -5.35 9.73
CA ASP A 38 -3.69 -4.86 10.14
C ASP A 38 -3.66 -3.37 10.48
N SER A 39 -2.61 -2.66 10.14
CA SER A 39 -2.50 -1.27 10.52
C SER A 39 -2.26 -0.38 9.32
N ALA A 40 -2.75 0.84 9.42
CA ALA A 40 -2.55 1.85 8.42
C ALA A 40 -2.27 3.17 9.13
N GLY A 41 -1.33 3.92 8.62
CA GLY A 41 -1.01 5.21 9.21
C GLY A 41 0.00 5.95 8.37
N LEU A 42 0.44 7.10 8.88
CA LEU A 42 1.42 7.90 8.17
C LEU A 42 2.72 7.12 8.01
N SER A 43 3.28 7.19 6.82
CA SER A 43 4.54 6.52 6.53
C SER A 43 5.69 7.41 6.98
N LYS A 44 6.75 6.79 7.52
CA LYS A 44 7.96 7.54 7.78
C LYS A 44 8.86 7.62 6.55
N TRP A 45 8.56 6.82 5.52
CA TRP A 45 9.28 6.92 4.26
C TRP A 45 8.44 7.77 3.32
N LEU A 46 9.07 8.81 2.74
CA LEU A 46 8.37 9.84 2.00
C LEU A 46 8.68 9.85 0.51
N SER A 47 9.61 9.01 0.06
CA SER A 47 9.98 8.95 -1.34
C SER A 47 10.07 7.52 -1.83
N LEU A 48 9.92 7.34 -3.14
CA LEU A 48 9.95 6.01 -3.76
C LEU A 48 11.28 5.30 -3.51
N SER A 49 12.38 6.03 -3.48
CA SER A 49 13.70 5.42 -3.32
C SER A 49 13.90 4.82 -1.93
N GLU A 50 13.07 5.19 -0.97
CA GLU A 50 13.17 4.66 0.39
C GLU A 50 12.37 3.37 0.58
N LEU A 51 11.61 2.94 -0.42
CA LEU A 51 10.71 1.78 -0.29
C LEU A 51 11.46 0.48 -0.57
N THR A 52 12.48 0.21 0.20
CA THR A 52 13.32 -0.98 0.05
C THR A 52 12.85 -2.07 1.02
N PRO A 53 13.19 -3.34 0.74
CA PRO A 53 12.88 -4.40 1.71
C PRO A 53 13.47 -4.13 3.08
N ASP A 54 14.71 -3.61 3.13
CA ASP A 54 15.35 -3.32 4.41
C ASP A 54 14.52 -2.33 5.23
N ASN A 55 13.98 -1.31 4.57
CA ASN A 55 13.17 -0.32 5.28
C ASN A 55 11.80 -0.87 5.64
N LEU A 56 11.08 -1.42 4.68
CA LEU A 56 9.68 -1.79 4.90
C LEU A 56 9.51 -3.05 5.74
N LEU A 57 10.48 -3.95 5.72
CA LEU A 57 10.35 -5.23 6.40
C LEU A 57 11.16 -5.31 7.69
N SER A 58 11.81 -4.22 8.08
CA SER A 58 12.59 -4.19 9.31
C SER A 58 11.73 -4.58 10.51
N GLY A 59 12.15 -5.58 11.26
CA GLY A 59 11.41 -6.04 12.43
C GLY A 59 10.17 -6.87 12.12
N VAL A 60 9.92 -7.19 10.85
CA VAL A 60 8.76 -7.98 10.45
C VAL A 60 9.21 -9.42 10.24
N LYS A 61 8.44 -10.36 10.79
CA LYS A 61 8.73 -11.78 10.61
C LYS A 61 8.32 -12.21 9.21
N ALA A 62 9.06 -13.17 8.65
CA ALA A 62 8.78 -13.63 7.29
C ALA A 62 7.34 -14.12 7.11
N ASP A 63 6.76 -14.71 8.13
CA ASP A 63 5.37 -15.17 8.06
C ASP A 63 4.38 -14.03 7.89
N ASP A 64 4.78 -12.82 8.24
CA ASP A 64 3.93 -11.64 8.13
C ASP A 64 4.22 -10.82 6.86
N TYR A 65 5.13 -11.29 6.01
CA TYR A 65 5.41 -10.59 4.77
C TYR A 65 4.17 -10.61 3.86
N PRO A 66 3.94 -9.54 3.11
CA PRO A 66 2.84 -9.53 2.16
C PRO A 66 3.15 -10.41 0.95
N GLU A 67 2.10 -10.84 0.26
CA GLU A 67 2.26 -11.47 -1.05
C GLU A 67 2.58 -10.41 -2.09
N ILE A 68 2.02 -9.22 -1.91
CA ILE A 68 2.14 -8.15 -2.87
C ILE A 68 2.23 -6.80 -2.15
N LEU A 69 3.09 -5.95 -2.67
CA LEU A 69 3.21 -4.56 -2.22
C LEU A 69 2.69 -3.66 -3.34
N ILE A 70 1.66 -2.88 -3.03
CA ILE A 70 1.08 -1.93 -3.97
C ILE A 70 1.70 -0.56 -3.67
N ILE A 71 2.21 0.10 -4.70
CA ILE A 71 2.77 1.44 -4.55
C ILE A 71 1.92 2.40 -5.38
N GLY A 72 1.29 3.35 -4.70
CA GLY A 72 0.54 4.43 -5.33
C GLY A 72 1.41 5.68 -5.40
N THR A 73 1.60 6.20 -6.60
CA THR A 73 2.59 7.25 -6.83
C THR A 73 1.98 8.66 -6.95
N GLY A 74 0.77 8.86 -6.44
CA GLY A 74 0.13 10.16 -6.52
C GLY A 74 -0.78 10.25 -7.73
N ALA A 75 -1.02 11.46 -8.19
CA ALA A 75 -1.93 11.71 -9.31
C ALA A 75 -1.41 11.10 -10.61
N VAL A 76 -0.10 10.98 -10.75
CA VAL A 76 0.55 10.52 -11.98
C VAL A 76 1.39 9.29 -11.67
N GLN A 77 1.37 8.30 -12.56
CA GLN A 77 2.18 7.11 -12.37
C GLN A 77 3.65 7.45 -12.51
N LYS A 78 4.44 6.96 -11.55
CA LYS A 78 5.90 7.02 -11.58
C LYS A 78 6.41 5.61 -11.39
N PHE A 79 7.69 5.39 -11.69
CA PHE A 79 8.28 4.06 -11.59
C PHE A 79 9.34 4.03 -10.52
N ILE A 80 9.37 2.93 -9.76
CA ILE A 80 10.45 2.70 -8.81
C ILE A 80 11.63 2.10 -9.55
N HIS A 81 12.79 2.18 -8.92
CA HIS A 81 13.99 1.61 -9.52
C HIS A 81 13.83 0.09 -9.67
N PRO A 82 14.20 -0.47 -10.83
CA PRO A 82 14.05 -1.92 -11.04
C PRO A 82 14.77 -2.77 -9.99
N LYS A 83 15.85 -2.27 -9.39
CA LYS A 83 16.54 -3.00 -8.35
C LYS A 83 15.65 -3.22 -7.13
N ILE A 84 14.84 -2.24 -6.78
CA ILE A 84 13.91 -2.38 -5.65
C ILE A 84 12.91 -3.49 -5.94
N MET A 85 12.34 -3.52 -7.15
CA MET A 85 11.41 -4.57 -7.52
C MET A 85 12.08 -5.93 -7.46
N ALA A 86 13.31 -6.03 -7.97
CA ALA A 86 14.06 -7.28 -7.96
C ALA A 86 14.36 -7.75 -6.55
N ASP A 87 14.73 -6.83 -5.66
CA ASP A 87 15.04 -7.18 -4.28
C ASP A 87 13.81 -7.76 -3.56
N PHE A 88 12.63 -7.19 -3.79
CA PHE A 88 11.40 -7.75 -3.24
C PHE A 88 11.09 -9.11 -3.86
N SER A 89 11.27 -9.23 -5.17
CA SER A 89 10.98 -10.48 -5.87
C SER A 89 11.80 -11.63 -5.33
N GLN A 90 13.05 -11.36 -4.95
CA GLN A 90 13.93 -12.41 -4.43
C GLN A 90 13.43 -13.00 -3.11
N ILE A 91 12.62 -12.27 -2.38
CA ILE A 91 12.06 -12.78 -1.13
C ILE A 91 10.57 -13.09 -1.28
N GLY A 92 10.10 -13.21 -2.51
CA GLY A 92 8.74 -13.70 -2.79
C GLY A 92 7.65 -12.65 -2.71
N ILE A 93 8.01 -11.36 -2.75
CA ILE A 93 7.01 -10.29 -2.69
C ILE A 93 6.90 -9.64 -4.07
N GLY A 94 5.69 -9.68 -4.64
CA GLY A 94 5.42 -8.98 -5.89
C GLY A 94 5.23 -7.49 -5.61
N VAL A 95 5.69 -6.64 -6.52
CA VAL A 95 5.51 -5.19 -6.39
C VAL A 95 4.78 -4.68 -7.60
N GLU A 96 3.72 -3.90 -7.38
CA GLU A 96 3.00 -3.23 -8.45
C GLU A 96 2.95 -1.73 -8.17
N CYS A 97 3.29 -0.96 -9.18
CA CYS A 97 3.43 0.48 -9.05
C CYS A 97 2.45 1.15 -10.01
N MET A 98 1.62 2.06 -9.51
CA MET A 98 0.56 2.69 -10.29
C MET A 98 0.21 4.04 -9.66
N ASN A 99 -0.64 4.83 -10.33
CA ASN A 99 -1.10 6.05 -9.68
C ASN A 99 -1.96 5.67 -8.46
N THR A 100 -2.13 6.62 -7.56
CA THR A 100 -2.78 6.31 -6.27
C THR A 100 -4.26 5.96 -6.43
N GLU A 101 -4.94 6.56 -7.39
CA GLU A 101 -6.34 6.19 -7.61
C GLU A 101 -6.47 4.71 -8.00
N SER A 102 -5.64 4.25 -8.92
CA SER A 102 -5.62 2.85 -9.32
C SER A 102 -5.17 1.96 -8.17
N ALA A 103 -4.21 2.44 -7.38
CA ALA A 103 -3.71 1.68 -6.24
C ALA A 103 -4.81 1.45 -5.21
N CYS A 104 -5.64 2.45 -4.96
CA CYS A 104 -6.74 2.31 -4.02
C CYS A 104 -7.76 1.27 -4.51
N ARG A 105 -8.07 1.26 -5.80
CA ARG A 105 -8.99 0.26 -6.36
C ARG A 105 -8.40 -1.14 -6.26
N THR A 106 -7.12 -1.28 -6.60
CA THR A 106 -6.44 -2.57 -6.53
C THR A 106 -6.38 -3.08 -5.10
N LEU A 107 -6.05 -2.18 -4.16
CA LEU A 107 -5.96 -2.55 -2.75
C LEU A 107 -7.32 -3.02 -2.22
N THR A 108 -8.39 -2.31 -2.56
CA THR A 108 -9.74 -2.70 -2.15
C THR A 108 -10.09 -4.09 -2.69
N PHE A 109 -9.76 -4.34 -3.96
CA PHE A 109 -10.02 -5.65 -4.56
C PHE A 109 -9.23 -6.75 -3.85
N LEU A 110 -7.94 -6.55 -3.62
CA LEU A 110 -7.11 -7.56 -2.96
C LEU A 110 -7.59 -7.80 -1.53
N HIS A 111 -7.99 -6.74 -0.85
CA HIS A 111 -8.54 -6.86 0.49
C HIS A 111 -9.80 -7.70 0.48
N SER A 112 -10.68 -7.50 -0.52
CA SER A 112 -11.92 -8.27 -0.61
C SER A 112 -11.65 -9.74 -0.91
N GLU A 113 -10.51 -10.06 -1.53
CA GLU A 113 -10.13 -11.42 -1.83
C GLU A 113 -9.37 -12.09 -0.69
N GLY A 114 -9.19 -11.39 0.43
CA GLY A 114 -8.45 -11.93 1.57
C GLY A 114 -6.95 -12.07 1.31
N ARG A 115 -6.42 -11.34 0.32
CA ARG A 115 -4.99 -11.42 0.00
C ARG A 115 -4.17 -10.58 0.95
N LYS A 116 -2.94 -11.03 1.22
CA LYS A 116 -2.01 -10.28 2.08
C LYS A 116 -1.34 -9.21 1.22
N ALA A 117 -1.89 -8.03 1.24
CA ALA A 117 -1.35 -6.90 0.47
C ALA A 117 -0.99 -5.77 1.41
N TRP A 118 0.21 -5.23 1.22
CA TRP A 118 0.60 -3.98 1.87
C TRP A 118 0.54 -2.89 0.81
N ALA A 119 0.45 -1.65 1.24
CA ALA A 119 0.40 -0.54 0.31
C ALA A 119 1.13 0.66 0.86
N TRP A 120 1.89 1.32 0.00
CA TRP A 120 2.42 2.66 0.29
C TRP A 120 1.75 3.59 -0.72
N LEU A 121 1.07 4.60 -0.21
CA LEU A 121 0.26 5.47 -1.05
C LEU A 121 0.70 6.92 -0.87
N GLN A 122 1.05 7.56 -1.96
CA GLN A 122 1.39 8.98 -1.99
C GLN A 122 0.16 9.77 -2.42
N PRO A 123 -0.17 10.88 -1.74
CA PRO A 123 -1.28 11.74 -2.15
C PRO A 123 -1.06 12.40 -3.50
#